data_40aeaab98209f2ca616f8136490395fb
#
_entry.id   40aeaab98209f2ca616f8136490395fb
#
_cell.length_a   1.000
_cell.length_b   1.000
_cell.length_c   1.000
_cell.angle_alpha   90.00
_cell.angle_beta   90.00
_cell.angle_gamma   90.00
#
_symmetry.space_group_name_H-M   'P 1'
#
loop_
_entity.id
_entity.type
_entity.pdbx_description
1 polymer ?
#
loop_
_entity_poly.entity_id
_entity_poly.type
_entity_poly.pdbx_seq_one_letter_code
_entity_poly.pdbx_strand_id
1 'polypeptide(L)'
;ACGGYRSDDYLRRYIAFMTTPGRHRDTYVEEYHRHFFTNYALGKPAHQCGVPEKHIGGLAGLVPILVYYRDDPVKADSAAREHLALTHLGPQMETAARLLIDLLLSVLSGSPLRELLEQNIREQKNALYGLPFLSWTQEPDESVVGRRLSTACYVEDSVPAVVYLALKYHDRPEEGLIVNTNLGGDNVHRGAVLGALLGAANGMEEFPDRWIRGLKTPPPELNSSGRRD
;
A
#
# COMPACT_ATOMS: atom_id res chain seq x y z
N ALA A 1 -18.58 -15.04 -4.26
CA ALA A 1 -18.10 -13.83 -3.60
C ALA A 1 -18.91 -13.64 -2.32
N CYS A 2 -18.24 -13.32 -1.18
CA CYS A 2 -18.90 -13.22 0.15
C CYS A 2 -19.56 -11.86 0.41
N GLY A 3 -19.82 -11.04 -0.60
CA GLY A 3 -20.53 -9.76 -0.45
C GLY A 3 -19.78 -8.68 0.36
N GLY A 4 -18.46 -8.79 0.55
CA GLY A 4 -17.63 -7.82 1.24
C GLY A 4 -16.45 -8.42 1.97
N TYR A 5 -15.66 -7.57 2.61
CA TYR A 5 -14.53 -7.98 3.44
C TYR A 5 -15.02 -8.64 4.74
N ARG A 6 -14.37 -9.74 5.11
CA ARG A 6 -14.58 -10.47 6.38
C ARG A 6 -13.22 -10.95 6.88
N SER A 7 -12.79 -10.46 8.01
CA SER A 7 -11.49 -10.77 8.62
C SER A 7 -11.30 -12.26 8.90
N ASP A 8 -12.34 -12.96 9.36
CA ASP A 8 -12.30 -14.41 9.61
C ASP A 8 -12.06 -15.21 8.33
N ASP A 9 -12.71 -14.83 7.21
CA ASP A 9 -12.51 -15.49 5.92
C ASP A 9 -11.10 -15.22 5.37
N TYR A 10 -10.62 -13.98 5.54
CA TYR A 10 -9.24 -13.63 5.20
C TYR A 10 -8.24 -14.46 6.00
N LEU A 11 -8.35 -14.48 7.33
CA LEU A 11 -7.44 -15.23 8.20
C LEU A 11 -7.40 -16.72 7.86
N ARG A 12 -8.57 -17.32 7.65
CA ARG A 12 -8.65 -18.74 7.25
C ARG A 12 -7.89 -19.00 5.95
N ARG A 13 -8.06 -18.13 4.92
CA ARG A 13 -7.35 -18.24 3.64
C ARG A 13 -5.86 -17.95 3.77
N TYR A 14 -5.50 -16.94 4.54
CA TYR A 14 -4.11 -16.57 4.81
C TYR A 14 -3.36 -17.72 5.50
N ILE A 15 -3.92 -18.27 6.56
CA ILE A 15 -3.33 -19.42 7.26
C ILE A 15 -3.20 -20.61 6.30
N ALA A 16 -4.27 -20.97 5.58
CA ALA A 16 -4.24 -22.07 4.63
C ALA A 16 -3.21 -21.86 3.51
N PHE A 17 -3.04 -20.64 3.01
CA PHE A 17 -2.05 -20.33 1.98
C PHE A 17 -0.62 -20.49 2.51
N MET A 18 -0.33 -19.95 3.68
CA MET A 18 1.02 -19.94 4.25
C MET A 18 1.45 -21.30 4.82
N THR A 19 0.50 -22.13 5.27
CA THR A 19 0.81 -23.43 5.91
C THR A 19 0.63 -24.65 5.00
N THR A 20 0.01 -24.51 3.84
CA THR A 20 -0.13 -25.62 2.88
C THR A 20 1.16 -25.76 2.06
N PRO A 21 1.85 -26.90 2.10
CA PRO A 21 3.08 -27.11 1.34
C PRO A 21 2.89 -26.82 -0.16
N GLY A 22 3.83 -26.07 -0.73
CA GLY A 22 3.86 -25.72 -2.16
C GLY A 22 2.90 -24.58 -2.59
N ARG A 23 2.07 -24.04 -1.70
CA ARG A 23 1.26 -22.87 -2.00
C ARG A 23 2.06 -21.57 -1.92
N HIS A 24 2.73 -21.34 -0.81
CA HIS A 24 3.70 -20.25 -0.69
C HIS A 24 5.01 -20.71 -1.33
N ARG A 25 5.43 -20.06 -2.41
CA ARG A 25 6.61 -20.45 -3.20
C ARG A 25 7.79 -19.51 -3.04
N ASP A 26 7.65 -18.45 -2.28
CA ASP A 26 8.77 -17.55 -1.99
C ASP A 26 9.77 -18.23 -1.06
N THR A 27 11.04 -17.98 -1.28
CA THR A 27 12.12 -18.44 -0.42
C THR A 27 12.28 -17.58 0.83
N TYR A 28 11.69 -16.39 0.83
CA TYR A 28 11.70 -15.45 1.94
C TYR A 28 10.28 -15.27 2.50
N VAL A 29 10.19 -15.20 3.80
CA VAL A 29 8.96 -14.90 4.54
C VAL A 29 9.25 -13.70 5.44
N GLU A 30 8.53 -12.60 5.24
CA GLU A 30 8.68 -11.38 6.03
C GLU A 30 8.55 -11.63 7.53
N GLU A 31 9.21 -10.81 8.33
CA GLU A 31 9.32 -11.01 9.77
C GLU A 31 7.96 -11.01 10.47
N TYR A 32 7.06 -10.13 10.07
CA TYR A 32 5.70 -10.10 10.62
C TYR A 32 4.91 -11.39 10.35
N HIS A 33 5.11 -12.05 9.22
CA HIS A 33 4.52 -13.36 8.95
C HIS A 33 5.11 -14.41 9.91
N ARG A 34 6.44 -14.45 10.08
CA ARG A 34 7.09 -15.39 10.99
C ARG A 34 6.60 -15.22 12.42
N HIS A 35 6.49 -13.98 12.90
CA HIS A 35 5.98 -13.69 14.24
C HIS A 35 4.49 -14.03 14.39
N PHE A 36 3.67 -13.74 13.38
CA PHE A 36 2.27 -14.14 13.35
C PHE A 36 2.15 -15.66 13.53
N PHE A 37 2.88 -16.45 12.74
CA PHE A 37 2.81 -17.91 12.81
C PHE A 37 3.47 -18.48 14.06
N THR A 38 4.45 -17.82 14.66
CA THR A 38 4.95 -18.17 16.00
C THR A 38 3.84 -18.02 17.04
N ASN A 39 3.13 -16.89 17.05
CA ASN A 39 2.01 -16.67 17.95
C ASN A 39 0.89 -17.70 17.73
N TYR A 40 0.58 -17.99 16.48
CA TYR A 40 -0.44 -18.97 16.11
C TYR A 40 -0.06 -20.39 16.57
N ALA A 41 1.19 -20.82 16.39
CA ALA A 41 1.70 -22.10 16.84
C ALA A 41 1.70 -22.23 18.39
N LEU A 42 1.81 -21.11 19.10
CA LEU A 42 1.68 -21.06 20.57
C LEU A 42 0.22 -21.10 21.05
N GLY A 43 -0.75 -21.25 20.13
CA GLY A 43 -2.17 -21.40 20.44
C GLY A 43 -2.93 -20.08 20.63
N LYS A 44 -2.36 -18.92 20.25
CA LYS A 44 -3.12 -17.66 20.26
C LYS A 44 -4.23 -17.71 19.20
N PRO A 45 -5.42 -17.17 19.49
CA PRO A 45 -6.46 -16.99 18.48
C PRO A 45 -5.92 -16.21 17.28
N ALA A 46 -6.28 -16.61 16.06
CA ALA A 46 -5.72 -16.05 14.83
C ALA A 46 -5.82 -14.51 14.75
N HIS A 47 -6.95 -13.95 15.19
CA HIS A 47 -7.16 -12.49 15.24
C HIS A 47 -6.32 -11.75 16.30
N GLN A 48 -5.56 -12.47 17.12
CA GLN A 48 -4.64 -11.93 18.15
C GLN A 48 -3.17 -12.21 17.83
N CYS A 49 -2.87 -12.75 16.66
CA CYS A 49 -1.51 -13.11 16.26
C CYS A 49 -0.70 -11.96 15.66
N GLY A 50 -1.34 -10.84 15.34
CA GLY A 50 -0.65 -9.62 14.85
C GLY A 50 0.40 -9.12 15.85
N VAL A 51 1.42 -8.44 15.33
CA VAL A 51 2.58 -7.98 16.11
C VAL A 51 2.85 -6.50 15.88
N PRO A 52 3.51 -5.78 16.82
CA PRO A 52 4.06 -4.47 16.54
C PRO A 52 5.04 -4.55 15.37
N GLU A 53 4.74 -3.78 14.32
CA GLU A 53 5.48 -3.86 13.06
C GLU A 53 5.44 -2.50 12.35
N LYS A 54 6.44 -2.25 11.50
CA LYS A 54 6.57 -0.99 10.76
C LYS A 54 6.76 -1.20 9.25
N HIS A 55 6.61 -2.43 8.78
CA HIS A 55 6.84 -2.79 7.39
C HIS A 55 5.73 -2.25 6.48
N ILE A 56 6.09 -1.50 5.42
CA ILE A 56 5.13 -0.91 4.48
C ILE A 56 4.24 -1.93 3.77
N GLY A 57 4.63 -3.20 3.73
CA GLY A 57 3.85 -4.30 3.16
C GLY A 57 2.43 -4.41 3.73
N GLY A 58 2.23 -4.02 5.00
CA GLY A 58 0.91 -3.94 5.61
C GLY A 58 -0.04 -2.99 4.89
N LEU A 59 0.47 -1.92 4.30
CA LEU A 59 -0.32 -0.94 3.56
C LEU A 59 -0.79 -1.45 2.19
N ALA A 60 0.01 -2.27 1.52
CA ALA A 60 -0.35 -2.84 0.22
C ALA A 60 -1.63 -3.67 0.28
N GLY A 61 -1.86 -4.38 1.39
CA GLY A 61 -3.08 -5.16 1.63
C GLY A 61 -4.35 -4.33 1.77
N LEU A 62 -4.25 -3.04 2.09
CA LEU A 62 -5.39 -2.14 2.25
C LEU A 62 -6.00 -1.73 0.91
N VAL A 63 -5.19 -1.63 -0.14
CA VAL A 63 -5.59 -1.10 -1.45
C VAL A 63 -6.84 -1.79 -2.02
N PRO A 64 -6.93 -3.12 -2.13
CA PRO A 64 -8.12 -3.78 -2.67
C PRO A 64 -9.37 -3.56 -1.81
N ILE A 65 -9.23 -3.35 -0.50
CA ILE A 65 -10.34 -3.07 0.40
C ILE A 65 -10.86 -1.66 0.13
N LEU A 66 -9.97 -0.68 0.03
CA LEU A 66 -10.31 0.72 -0.24
C LEU A 66 -10.97 0.88 -1.61
N VAL A 67 -10.44 0.22 -2.64
CA VAL A 67 -11.05 0.22 -3.98
C VAL A 67 -12.44 -0.43 -3.96
N TYR A 68 -12.61 -1.53 -3.24
CA TYR A 68 -13.91 -2.24 -3.16
C TYR A 68 -14.98 -1.40 -2.46
N TYR A 69 -14.62 -0.67 -1.40
CA TYR A 69 -15.54 0.16 -0.61
C TYR A 69 -15.45 1.65 -0.94
N ARG A 70 -14.89 2.07 -2.07
CA ARG A 70 -14.67 3.48 -2.42
C ARG A 70 -15.93 4.35 -2.33
N ASP A 71 -17.11 3.75 -2.55
CA ASP A 71 -18.41 4.42 -2.47
C ASP A 71 -18.97 4.49 -1.02
N ASP A 72 -18.26 3.91 -0.04
CA ASP A 72 -18.59 3.92 1.40
C ASP A 72 -17.31 4.15 2.22
N PRO A 73 -16.83 5.40 2.32
CA PRO A 73 -15.57 5.72 2.99
C PRO A 73 -15.50 5.28 4.46
N VAL A 74 -16.61 5.29 5.17
CA VAL A 74 -16.67 4.85 6.58
C VAL A 74 -16.38 3.35 6.68
N LYS A 75 -17.00 2.58 5.80
CA LYS A 75 -16.78 1.13 5.75
C LYS A 75 -15.39 0.78 5.21
N ALA A 76 -14.88 1.55 4.24
CA ALA A 76 -13.53 1.41 3.72
C ALA A 76 -12.49 1.59 4.83
N ASP A 77 -12.56 2.68 5.60
CA ASP A 77 -11.65 2.96 6.73
C ASP A 77 -11.73 1.86 7.78
N SER A 78 -12.94 1.50 8.23
CA SER A 78 -13.12 0.46 9.25
C SER A 78 -12.57 -0.89 8.81
N ALA A 79 -12.88 -1.35 7.59
CA ALA A 79 -12.42 -2.63 7.07
C ALA A 79 -10.90 -2.65 6.83
N ALA A 80 -10.32 -1.54 6.36
CA ALA A 80 -8.89 -1.41 6.16
C ALA A 80 -8.12 -1.49 7.48
N ARG A 81 -8.57 -0.78 8.52
CA ARG A 81 -7.95 -0.84 9.86
C ARG A 81 -8.08 -2.22 10.50
N GLU A 82 -9.26 -2.83 10.40
CA GLU A 82 -9.45 -4.21 10.85
C GLU A 82 -8.47 -5.15 10.17
N HIS A 83 -8.32 -5.04 8.85
CA HIS A 83 -7.38 -5.86 8.10
C HIS A 83 -5.93 -5.65 8.54
N LEU A 84 -5.49 -4.39 8.66
CA LEU A 84 -4.14 -4.05 9.09
C LEU A 84 -3.80 -4.68 10.44
N ALA A 85 -4.71 -4.56 11.41
CA ALA A 85 -4.51 -5.04 12.76
C ALA A 85 -4.37 -6.57 12.87
N LEU A 86 -4.73 -7.33 11.84
CA LEU A 86 -4.53 -8.79 11.83
C LEU A 86 -3.06 -9.18 11.82
N THR A 87 -2.19 -8.33 11.27
CA THR A 87 -0.76 -8.61 11.11
C THR A 87 0.15 -7.52 11.63
N HIS A 88 -0.26 -6.25 11.51
CA HIS A 88 0.56 -5.07 11.82
C HIS A 88 -0.12 -4.21 12.89
N LEU A 89 0.55 -4.07 14.03
CA LEU A 89 0.08 -3.24 15.14
C LEU A 89 1.04 -2.08 15.37
N GLY A 90 0.55 -1.01 15.96
CA GLY A 90 1.37 0.10 16.44
C GLY A 90 1.02 1.44 15.81
N PRO A 91 1.36 2.54 16.52
CA PRO A 91 0.93 3.89 16.17
C PRO A 91 1.53 4.41 14.85
N GLN A 92 2.74 3.97 14.49
CA GLN A 92 3.37 4.34 13.22
C GLN A 92 2.61 3.74 12.03
N MET A 93 2.20 2.47 12.13
CA MET A 93 1.38 1.82 11.10
C MET A 93 0.01 2.46 10.98
N GLU A 94 -0.64 2.78 12.09
CA GLU A 94 -1.92 3.48 12.09
C GLU A 94 -1.82 4.86 11.44
N THR A 95 -0.74 5.59 11.73
CA THR A 95 -0.44 6.90 11.11
C THR A 95 -0.26 6.78 9.59
N ALA A 96 0.53 5.79 9.16
CA ALA A 96 0.77 5.50 7.75
C ALA A 96 -0.50 5.02 7.02
N ALA A 97 -1.28 4.15 7.66
CA ALA A 97 -2.54 3.67 7.10
C ALA A 97 -3.55 4.81 6.93
N ARG A 98 -3.68 5.71 7.91
CA ARG A 98 -4.55 6.89 7.81
C ARG A 98 -4.18 7.75 6.61
N LEU A 99 -2.87 8.02 6.43
CA LEU A 99 -2.38 8.78 5.28
C LEU A 99 -2.80 8.11 3.95
N LEU A 100 -2.57 6.80 3.80
CA LEU A 100 -2.93 6.08 2.58
C LEU A 100 -4.45 6.05 2.35
N ILE A 101 -5.24 5.79 3.40
CA ILE A 101 -6.70 5.74 3.33
C ILE A 101 -7.24 7.09 2.85
N ASP A 102 -6.82 8.18 3.50
CA ASP A 102 -7.27 9.52 3.18
C ASP A 102 -6.89 9.92 1.74
N LEU A 103 -5.64 9.65 1.32
CA LEU A 103 -5.18 9.94 -0.03
C LEU A 103 -5.94 9.12 -1.07
N LEU A 104 -5.96 7.79 -0.90
CA LEU A 104 -6.51 6.91 -1.94
C LEU A 104 -8.01 7.11 -2.11
N LEU A 105 -8.78 7.25 -1.03
CA LEU A 105 -10.21 7.52 -1.12
C LEU A 105 -10.50 8.90 -1.73
N SER A 106 -9.70 9.92 -1.40
CA SER A 106 -9.86 11.25 -2.01
C SER A 106 -9.58 11.24 -3.51
N VAL A 107 -8.51 10.55 -3.93
CA VAL A 107 -8.19 10.41 -5.36
C VAL A 107 -9.25 9.60 -6.10
N LEU A 108 -9.72 8.49 -5.53
CA LEU A 108 -10.80 7.68 -6.10
C LEU A 108 -12.15 8.44 -6.19
N SER A 109 -12.32 9.49 -5.37
CA SER A 109 -13.46 10.41 -5.45
C SER A 109 -13.26 11.55 -6.44
N GLY A 110 -12.13 11.58 -7.17
CA GLY A 110 -11.85 12.55 -8.21
C GLY A 110 -10.97 13.74 -7.81
N SER A 111 -10.39 13.74 -6.60
CA SER A 111 -9.44 14.78 -6.20
C SER A 111 -8.12 14.63 -6.97
N PRO A 112 -7.59 15.71 -7.61
CA PRO A 112 -6.29 15.65 -8.27
C PRO A 112 -5.16 15.33 -7.29
N LEU A 113 -4.40 14.27 -7.56
CA LEU A 113 -3.38 13.73 -6.64
C LEU A 113 -2.36 14.79 -6.22
N ARG A 114 -1.84 15.59 -7.18
CA ARG A 114 -0.85 16.62 -6.92
C ARG A 114 -1.37 17.68 -5.96
N GLU A 115 -2.54 18.24 -6.26
CA GLU A 115 -3.15 19.30 -5.47
C GLU A 115 -3.43 18.83 -4.04
N LEU A 116 -3.96 17.60 -3.92
CA LEU A 116 -4.22 16.95 -2.64
C LEU A 116 -2.93 16.77 -1.82
N LEU A 117 -1.85 16.28 -2.43
CA LEU A 117 -0.57 16.12 -1.77
C LEU A 117 0.02 17.46 -1.33
N GLU A 118 0.03 18.47 -2.23
CA GLU A 118 0.54 19.80 -1.91
C GLU A 118 -0.25 20.44 -0.76
N GLN A 119 -1.58 20.32 -0.76
CA GLN A 119 -2.41 20.81 0.33
C GLN A 119 -2.08 20.11 1.64
N ASN A 120 -2.06 18.77 1.65
CA ASN A 120 -1.79 17.98 2.85
C ASN A 120 -0.40 18.24 3.43
N ILE A 121 0.61 18.47 2.58
CA ILE A 121 1.97 18.86 2.98
C ILE A 121 1.96 20.24 3.64
N ARG A 122 1.32 21.25 3.02
CA ARG A 122 1.26 22.61 3.58
C ARG A 122 0.50 22.66 4.91
N GLU A 123 -0.56 21.89 5.02
CA GLU A 123 -1.40 21.82 6.23
C GLU A 123 -0.86 20.84 7.28
N GLN A 124 0.20 20.09 6.97
CA GLN A 124 0.79 19.05 7.83
C GLN A 124 -0.26 18.12 8.44
N LYS A 125 -1.23 17.67 7.62
CA LYS A 125 -2.37 16.84 8.05
C LYS A 125 -1.97 15.52 8.70
N ASN A 126 -0.73 15.08 8.51
CA ASN A 126 -0.18 13.86 9.08
C ASN A 126 1.30 14.08 9.40
N ALA A 127 1.80 13.46 10.46
CA ALA A 127 3.20 13.60 10.88
C ALA A 127 4.23 13.24 9.78
N LEU A 128 3.86 12.34 8.87
CA LEU A 128 4.69 11.94 7.73
C LEU A 128 4.80 13.02 6.63
N TYR A 129 4.01 14.09 6.70
CA TYR A 129 4.13 15.26 5.80
C TYR A 129 5.11 16.34 6.30
N GLY A 130 5.74 16.16 7.45
CA GLY A 130 6.64 17.16 8.06
C GLY A 130 7.98 17.37 7.35
N LEU A 131 8.16 16.85 6.12
CA LEU A 131 9.38 16.94 5.33
C LEU A 131 9.24 17.93 4.17
N PRO A 132 10.34 18.51 3.65
CA PRO A 132 10.29 19.55 2.63
C PRO A 132 10.10 18.99 1.21
N PHE A 133 9.06 18.17 1.01
CA PHE A 133 8.78 17.46 -0.24
C PHE A 133 8.76 18.36 -1.48
N LEU A 134 8.14 19.55 -1.35
CA LEU A 134 8.02 20.48 -2.49
C LEU A 134 9.38 20.91 -3.03
N SER A 135 10.37 21.14 -2.17
CA SER A 135 11.72 21.46 -2.60
C SER A 135 12.47 20.24 -3.15
N TRP A 136 12.21 19.08 -2.59
CA TRP A 136 12.85 17.83 -3.00
C TRP A 136 12.47 17.41 -4.43
N THR A 137 11.30 17.82 -4.95
CA THR A 137 10.93 17.50 -6.33
C THR A 137 11.90 18.05 -7.38
N GLN A 138 12.74 19.03 -7.02
CA GLN A 138 13.78 19.60 -7.88
C GLN A 138 15.13 18.86 -7.76
N GLU A 139 15.26 17.93 -6.84
CA GLU A 139 16.50 17.19 -6.62
C GLU A 139 16.52 15.87 -7.40
N PRO A 140 17.71 15.28 -7.66
CA PRO A 140 17.83 13.92 -8.16
C PRO A 140 17.18 12.92 -7.20
N ASP A 141 16.49 11.90 -7.74
CA ASP A 141 15.71 10.96 -6.92
C ASP A 141 16.56 10.19 -5.91
N GLU A 142 17.76 9.77 -6.30
CA GLU A 142 18.71 9.09 -5.43
C GLU A 142 19.29 9.99 -4.32
N SER A 143 19.17 11.30 -4.46
CA SER A 143 19.52 12.24 -3.40
C SER A 143 18.45 12.33 -2.33
N VAL A 144 17.21 12.07 -2.71
CA VAL A 144 16.07 12.02 -1.78
C VAL A 144 15.89 10.61 -1.22
N VAL A 145 15.65 9.63 -2.09
CA VAL A 145 15.47 8.22 -1.71
C VAL A 145 16.81 7.49 -1.86
N GLY A 146 17.41 7.13 -0.76
CA GLY A 146 18.73 6.52 -0.68
C GLY A 146 19.74 7.33 0.14
N ARG A 147 19.61 8.68 0.18
CA ARG A 147 20.49 9.52 1.02
C ARG A 147 19.75 10.21 2.16
N ARG A 148 18.58 10.83 1.91
CA ARG A 148 17.77 11.50 2.94
C ARG A 148 16.79 10.55 3.60
N LEU A 149 16.12 9.73 2.77
CA LEU A 149 15.22 8.66 3.18
C LEU A 149 15.92 7.33 2.91
N SER A 150 15.83 6.40 3.83
CA SER A 150 16.31 5.04 3.62
C SER A 150 15.48 4.34 2.53
N THR A 151 16.10 3.42 1.79
CA THR A 151 15.40 2.52 0.86
C THR A 151 14.79 1.30 1.58
N ALA A 152 14.89 1.23 2.91
CA ALA A 152 14.34 0.15 3.72
C ALA A 152 12.80 0.13 3.71
N CYS A 153 12.25 -0.94 4.25
CA CYS A 153 10.82 -1.23 4.25
C CYS A 153 10.00 -0.51 5.35
N TYR A 154 10.65 0.26 6.22
CA TYR A 154 9.98 0.88 7.35
C TYR A 154 9.19 2.12 6.96
N VAL A 155 7.97 2.25 7.50
CA VAL A 155 7.01 3.31 7.11
C VAL A 155 7.53 4.73 7.32
N GLU A 156 8.42 4.95 8.27
CA GLU A 156 9.03 6.26 8.54
C GLU A 156 9.91 6.80 7.39
N ASP A 157 10.41 5.92 6.52
CA ASP A 157 11.18 6.28 5.32
C ASP A 157 10.39 5.98 4.04
N SER A 158 9.78 4.78 3.98
CA SER A 158 9.15 4.27 2.76
C SER A 158 7.85 5.02 2.41
N VAL A 159 7.06 5.47 3.38
CA VAL A 159 5.86 6.28 3.12
C VAL A 159 6.22 7.70 2.68
N PRO A 160 7.16 8.42 3.31
CA PRO A 160 7.70 9.66 2.75
C PRO A 160 8.28 9.50 1.33
N ALA A 161 8.95 8.38 1.03
CA ALA A 161 9.42 8.12 -0.33
C ALA A 161 8.25 7.94 -1.33
N VAL A 162 7.16 7.27 -0.92
CA VAL A 162 5.92 7.20 -1.72
C VAL A 162 5.33 8.59 -1.96
N VAL A 163 5.21 9.42 -0.91
CA VAL A 163 4.69 10.79 -1.02
C VAL A 163 5.53 11.62 -1.99
N TYR A 164 6.86 11.56 -1.85
CA TYR A 164 7.79 12.24 -2.73
C TYR A 164 7.63 11.81 -4.20
N LEU A 165 7.67 10.51 -4.47
CA LEU A 165 7.54 9.97 -5.82
C LEU A 165 6.16 10.25 -6.41
N ALA A 166 5.09 10.10 -5.63
CA ALA A 166 3.73 10.41 -6.05
C ALA A 166 3.57 11.90 -6.41
N LEU A 167 4.18 12.80 -5.64
CA LEU A 167 4.16 14.24 -5.91
C LEU A 167 4.94 14.59 -7.19
N LYS A 168 6.14 14.02 -7.37
CA LYS A 168 7.03 14.32 -8.50
C LYS A 168 6.54 13.71 -9.81
N TYR A 169 5.94 12.53 -9.75
CA TYR A 169 5.51 11.74 -10.92
C TYR A 169 4.00 11.58 -11.03
N HIS A 170 3.22 12.50 -10.43
CA HIS A 170 1.76 12.42 -10.36
C HIS A 170 1.05 12.21 -11.71
N ASP A 171 1.64 12.71 -12.81
CA ASP A 171 1.15 12.66 -14.19
C ASP A 171 1.99 11.77 -15.12
N ARG A 172 2.97 11.05 -14.58
CA ARG A 172 3.89 10.17 -15.31
C ARG A 172 4.04 8.82 -14.60
N PRO A 173 2.96 8.01 -14.52
CA PRO A 173 2.93 6.82 -13.68
C PRO A 173 3.95 5.75 -14.09
N GLU A 174 4.18 5.55 -15.40
CA GLU A 174 5.21 4.62 -15.88
C GLU A 174 6.60 5.03 -15.38
N GLU A 175 6.98 6.30 -15.55
CA GLU A 175 8.28 6.80 -15.14
C GLU A 175 8.44 6.70 -13.61
N GLY A 176 7.42 7.08 -12.84
CA GLY A 176 7.45 6.99 -11.38
C GLY A 176 7.70 5.56 -10.88
N LEU A 177 7.10 4.55 -11.49
CA LEU A 177 7.32 3.15 -11.12
C LEU A 177 8.68 2.62 -11.58
N ILE A 178 9.18 3.04 -12.74
CA ILE A 178 10.54 2.71 -13.20
C ILE A 178 11.58 3.30 -12.24
N VAL A 179 11.45 4.57 -11.90
CA VAL A 179 12.34 5.24 -10.94
C VAL A 179 12.29 4.54 -9.58
N ASN A 180 11.09 4.27 -9.04
CA ASN A 180 10.94 3.53 -7.79
C ASN A 180 11.69 2.20 -7.81
N THR A 181 11.60 1.47 -8.91
CA THR A 181 12.26 0.16 -9.06
C THR A 181 13.78 0.31 -9.06
N ASN A 182 14.30 1.29 -9.80
CA ASN A 182 15.74 1.54 -9.93
C ASN A 182 16.40 2.08 -8.65
N LEU A 183 15.64 2.75 -7.79
CA LEU A 183 16.10 3.21 -6.48
C LEU A 183 16.41 2.05 -5.51
N GLY A 184 15.93 0.86 -5.79
CA GLY A 184 16.25 -0.36 -5.04
C GLY A 184 15.62 -0.41 -3.64
N GLY A 185 16.24 -1.19 -2.75
CA GLY A 185 15.71 -1.48 -1.43
C GLY A 185 14.38 -2.25 -1.49
N ASP A 186 13.44 -1.97 -0.59
CA ASP A 186 12.09 -2.53 -0.64
C ASP A 186 11.22 -1.81 -1.68
N ASN A 187 11.63 -1.90 -2.94
CA ASN A 187 10.93 -1.27 -4.05
C ASN A 187 9.61 -1.97 -4.41
N VAL A 188 9.40 -3.20 -3.98
CA VAL A 188 8.19 -3.99 -4.29
C VAL A 188 6.99 -3.44 -3.51
N HIS A 189 7.07 -3.40 -2.19
CA HIS A 189 5.97 -2.91 -1.36
C HIS A 189 5.79 -1.40 -1.50
N ARG A 190 6.89 -0.63 -1.56
CA ARG A 190 6.85 0.80 -1.87
C ARG A 190 6.18 1.04 -3.23
N GLY A 191 6.54 0.25 -4.24
CA GLY A 191 5.95 0.32 -5.57
C GLY A 191 4.48 -0.07 -5.62
N ALA A 192 4.03 -1.02 -4.78
CA ALA A 192 2.62 -1.38 -4.69
C ALA A 192 1.76 -0.21 -4.17
N VAL A 193 2.24 0.50 -3.13
CA VAL A 193 1.54 1.67 -2.57
C VAL A 193 1.59 2.86 -3.54
N LEU A 194 2.76 3.13 -4.12
CA LEU A 194 2.93 4.18 -5.14
C LEU A 194 2.04 3.93 -6.36
N GLY A 195 2.07 2.70 -6.88
CA GLY A 195 1.28 2.30 -8.05
C GLY A 195 -0.22 2.39 -7.80
N ALA A 196 -0.68 2.15 -6.57
CA ALA A 196 -2.08 2.35 -6.20
C ALA A 196 -2.51 3.82 -6.30
N LEU A 197 -1.67 4.75 -5.81
CA LEU A 197 -1.95 6.19 -5.88
C LEU A 197 -1.88 6.71 -7.32
N LEU A 198 -0.80 6.36 -8.04
CA LEU A 198 -0.63 6.78 -9.44
C LEU A 198 -1.70 6.16 -10.35
N GLY A 199 -2.06 4.89 -10.12
CA GLY A 199 -3.10 4.22 -10.88
C GLY A 199 -4.49 4.78 -10.61
N ALA A 200 -4.81 5.13 -9.36
CA ALA A 200 -6.07 5.79 -9.02
C ALA A 200 -6.19 7.19 -9.65
N ALA A 201 -5.06 7.90 -9.76
CA ALA A 201 -5.03 9.26 -10.30
C ALA A 201 -5.08 9.34 -11.83
N ASN A 202 -4.46 8.36 -12.53
CA ASN A 202 -4.23 8.44 -13.97
C ASN A 202 -5.04 7.42 -14.78
N GLY A 203 -5.56 6.37 -14.15
CA GLY A 203 -6.23 5.28 -14.86
C GLY A 203 -5.26 4.22 -15.40
N MET A 204 -5.80 3.11 -15.87
CA MET A 204 -5.04 1.95 -16.36
C MET A 204 -4.41 2.21 -17.73
N GLU A 205 -5.01 3.07 -18.52
CA GLU A 205 -4.61 3.45 -19.88
C GLU A 205 -3.27 4.19 -19.93
N GLU A 206 -2.86 4.82 -18.84
CA GLU A 206 -1.56 5.49 -18.72
C GLU A 206 -0.40 4.53 -18.40
N PHE A 207 -0.71 3.23 -18.21
CA PHE A 207 0.32 2.20 -18.03
C PHE A 207 0.57 1.44 -19.33
N PRO A 208 1.85 1.08 -19.62
CA PRO A 208 2.17 0.40 -20.87
C PRO A 208 1.45 -0.95 -21.01
N ASP A 209 0.82 -1.16 -22.14
CA ASP A 209 0.18 -2.43 -22.51
C ASP A 209 1.08 -3.66 -22.28
N ARG A 210 2.40 -3.50 -22.52
CA ARG A 210 3.38 -4.59 -22.32
C ARG A 210 3.44 -5.06 -20.87
N TRP A 211 3.19 -4.16 -19.88
CA TRP A 211 3.17 -4.55 -18.48
C TRP A 211 1.92 -5.37 -18.18
N ILE A 212 0.77 -4.93 -18.68
CA ILE A 212 -0.51 -5.62 -18.45
C ILE A 212 -0.49 -7.00 -19.12
N ARG A 213 -0.05 -7.08 -20.39
CA ARG A 213 0.06 -8.34 -21.13
C ARG A 213 1.13 -9.28 -20.57
N GLY A 214 2.15 -8.74 -19.88
CA GLY A 214 3.21 -9.52 -19.24
C GLY A 214 2.82 -10.16 -17.91
N LEU A 215 1.66 -9.80 -17.33
CA LEU A 215 1.20 -10.41 -16.09
C LEU A 215 0.84 -11.89 -16.30
N LYS A 216 1.36 -12.76 -15.44
CA LYS A 216 1.00 -14.19 -15.43
C LYS A 216 -0.48 -14.43 -15.11
N THR A 217 -1.04 -13.55 -14.29
CA THR A 217 -2.47 -13.52 -13.97
C THR A 217 -3.00 -12.16 -14.39
N PRO A 218 -3.91 -12.09 -15.36
CA PRO A 218 -4.44 -10.80 -15.78
C PRO A 218 -5.19 -10.12 -14.63
N PRO A 219 -5.30 -8.79 -14.63
CA PRO A 219 -6.15 -8.08 -13.68
C PRO A 219 -7.58 -8.64 -13.77
N PRO A 220 -8.30 -8.72 -12.65
CA PRO A 220 -9.71 -9.12 -12.70
C PRO A 220 -10.47 -8.06 -13.51
N GLU A 221 -11.33 -8.54 -14.43
CA GLU A 221 -12.30 -7.65 -15.07
C GLU A 221 -13.22 -7.09 -13.98
N LEU A 222 -13.29 -5.79 -13.93
CA LEU A 222 -14.18 -5.06 -13.03
C LEU A 222 -15.29 -4.45 -13.89
N ASN A 223 -16.54 -4.61 -13.47
CA ASN A 223 -17.65 -3.87 -14.11
C ASN A 223 -17.47 -2.35 -13.88
N SER A 224 -18.29 -1.54 -14.53
CA SER A 224 -18.25 -0.06 -14.43
C SER A 224 -18.40 0.47 -13.01
N SER A 225 -18.91 -0.36 -12.07
CA SER A 225 -18.92 -0.05 -10.62
C SER A 225 -17.64 -0.50 -9.89
N GLY A 226 -16.67 -1.10 -10.59
CA GLY A 226 -15.43 -1.63 -10.01
C GLY A 226 -15.62 -2.89 -9.16
N ARG A 227 -16.76 -3.58 -9.31
CA ARG A 227 -17.08 -4.84 -8.62
C ARG A 227 -16.94 -6.01 -9.62
N ARG A 228 -16.59 -7.17 -9.12
CA ARG A 228 -16.66 -8.42 -9.91
C ARG A 228 -18.12 -8.84 -10.02
N ASP A 229 -18.53 -9.28 -11.20
CA ASP A 229 -19.81 -9.96 -11.41
C ASP A 229 -19.88 -11.28 -10.63
#